data_0ac36e295ee4ab17ab9a2d038e1ce5bb
#
_entry.id   0ac36e295ee4ab17ab9a2d038e1ce5bb
#
_cell.length_a   1.000
_cell.length_b   1.000
_cell.length_c   1.000
_cell.angle_alpha   90.00
_cell.angle_beta   90.00
_cell.angle_gamma   90.00
#
_symmetry.space_group_name_H-M   'P 1'
#
loop_
_entity.id
_entity.type
_entity.pdbx_description
1 polymer ?
#
loop_
_entity_poly.entity_id
_entity_poly.type
_entity_poly.pdbx_seq_one_letter_code
_entity_poly.pdbx_strand_id
1 'polypeptide(L)'
;MNKANCIMVQGTMSGAGKSLLCAALCRIFAQDGYRVAPFKSQNMALNSFVTRDGLEMGRAQVVQAQAAGMEPDVRMNPILLKPSSDTGSQVIVNGEVRGQMPAAAYFKMKRSLIPDILAAYNSLAEEVDIIVIEGAGSPAEINLKTDDIVNMGLAKLVDAPVLLAGDIDRGGVFAQLYGTVALLEPDERTRIKGLLINKFRGDVEILRPGLAMLEEKTQLPVLGVIPYLKVDIEDEDSLSTRLEAGRAVKPLDAAILRLPHISNFTDFMPLEQHPLLGVRYVQSPRQLGTPDVVILPGTKNTIDDLLWLRQCGLEAAVLKLAAQGTPVLGVCGGYQMLGHTLADPDGEESGTPCTLRGLALLPTDTVFNAEKQLRQTHATAAEAIPFAGAKLTGYEIHAGRTTVQGSPFCILADGTPEGCVQANVFGTYLHGLFDTGELTEKLTAFLCKKKGIFPADAPLLSMEQYRQQQFDLLADGVRAALDMDAVYAAMGMDRKGGNRV
;
A
#
# COMPACT_ATOMS: atom_id res chain seq x y z
N MET A 1 -1.02 34.63 3.84
CA MET A 1 -1.52 33.40 4.47
C MET A 1 -0.35 32.76 5.20
N ASN A 2 -0.53 32.28 6.42
CA ASN A 2 0.55 31.52 7.10
C ASN A 2 0.76 30.22 6.32
N LYS A 3 2.00 29.95 5.95
CA LYS A 3 2.38 28.67 5.32
C LYS A 3 2.19 27.56 6.36
N ALA A 4 1.70 26.37 5.94
CA ALA A 4 1.55 25.22 6.83
C ALA A 4 2.87 24.92 7.56
N ASN A 5 2.78 24.53 8.84
CA ASN A 5 3.91 23.95 9.53
C ASN A 5 4.17 22.54 9.02
N CYS A 6 5.38 22.02 9.19
CA CYS A 6 5.67 20.67 8.75
C CYS A 6 6.57 19.93 9.75
N ILE A 7 6.53 18.61 9.70
CA ILE A 7 7.42 17.70 10.40
C ILE A 7 7.78 16.55 9.47
N MET A 8 9.04 16.13 9.45
CA MET A 8 9.49 15.04 8.58
C MET A 8 9.97 13.86 9.41
N VAL A 9 9.47 12.66 9.11
CA VAL A 9 9.96 11.42 9.68
C VAL A 9 10.92 10.76 8.72
N GLN A 10 12.18 10.61 9.12
CA GLN A 10 13.19 9.84 8.42
C GLN A 10 13.55 8.58 9.20
N GLY A 11 14.08 7.56 8.54
CA GLY A 11 14.46 6.32 9.19
C GLY A 11 15.92 5.98 8.96
N THR A 12 16.53 5.25 9.87
CA THR A 12 17.90 4.75 9.70
C THR A 12 17.99 3.68 8.60
N MET A 13 16.86 3.13 8.16
CA MET A 13 16.77 2.09 7.13
C MET A 13 15.33 1.99 6.56
N SER A 14 15.17 1.25 5.46
CA SER A 14 13.85 0.78 5.02
C SER A 14 13.24 -0.12 6.10
N GLY A 15 11.91 -0.05 6.27
CA GLY A 15 11.22 -0.84 7.31
C GLY A 15 11.38 -0.32 8.74
N ALA A 16 12.03 0.83 8.98
CA ALA A 16 12.11 1.44 10.33
C ALA A 16 10.75 1.88 10.90
N GLY A 17 9.67 1.79 10.12
CA GLY A 17 8.31 2.12 10.52
C GLY A 17 7.90 3.57 10.23
N LYS A 18 8.60 4.25 9.33
CA LYS A 18 8.29 5.64 8.93
C LYS A 18 6.82 5.84 8.55
N SER A 19 6.29 4.97 7.70
CA SER A 19 4.92 5.09 7.16
C SER A 19 3.87 5.01 8.28
N LEU A 20 4.03 4.08 9.23
CA LEU A 20 3.14 3.98 10.39
C LEU A 20 3.29 5.18 11.34
N LEU A 21 4.51 5.67 11.56
CA LEU A 21 4.74 6.87 12.38
C LEU A 21 4.12 8.12 11.72
N CYS A 22 4.21 8.25 10.39
CA CYS A 22 3.55 9.33 9.66
C CYS A 22 2.02 9.21 9.75
N ALA A 23 1.46 8.01 9.59
CA ALA A 23 0.02 7.77 9.76
C ALA A 23 -0.44 8.11 11.18
N ALA A 24 0.34 7.72 12.20
CA ALA A 24 0.07 8.07 13.60
C ALA A 24 0.05 9.59 13.80
N LEU A 25 1.08 10.30 13.34
CA LEU A 25 1.17 11.76 13.47
C LEU A 25 0.03 12.46 12.70
N CYS A 26 -0.31 11.99 11.50
CA CYS A 26 -1.47 12.47 10.76
C CYS A 26 -2.75 12.34 11.60
N ARG A 27 -2.99 11.16 12.19
CA ARG A 27 -4.16 10.92 13.04
C ARG A 27 -4.13 11.76 14.31
N ILE A 28 -2.99 11.83 15.00
CA ILE A 28 -2.81 12.61 16.22
C ILE A 28 -3.12 14.09 15.98
N PHE A 29 -2.52 14.69 14.97
CA PHE A 29 -2.75 16.11 14.67
C PHE A 29 -4.18 16.40 14.22
N ALA A 30 -4.81 15.46 13.48
CA ALA A 30 -6.22 15.57 13.12
C ALA A 30 -7.13 15.51 14.37
N GLN A 31 -6.87 14.59 15.31
CA GLN A 31 -7.59 14.50 16.59
C GLN A 31 -7.38 15.78 17.45
N ASP A 32 -6.21 16.41 17.36
CA ASP A 32 -5.92 17.68 18.05
C ASP A 32 -6.54 18.91 17.33
N GLY A 33 -7.33 18.69 16.27
CA GLY A 33 -8.14 19.70 15.58
C GLY A 33 -7.38 20.52 14.52
N TYR A 34 -6.32 19.97 13.94
CA TYR A 34 -5.61 20.56 12.80
C TYR A 34 -6.07 19.91 11.48
N ARG A 35 -6.05 20.69 10.40
CA ARG A 35 -6.12 20.16 9.04
C ARG A 35 -4.75 19.62 8.66
N VAL A 36 -4.65 18.35 8.30
CA VAL A 36 -3.36 17.65 8.14
C VAL A 36 -3.30 16.98 6.79
N ALA A 37 -2.19 17.16 6.07
CA ALA A 37 -1.90 16.37 4.87
C ALA A 37 -0.60 15.56 5.06
N PRO A 38 -0.54 14.29 4.63
CA PRO A 38 0.71 13.59 4.45
C PRO A 38 1.42 14.09 3.19
N PHE A 39 2.75 13.89 3.13
CA PHE A 39 3.53 14.17 1.93
C PHE A 39 4.73 13.21 1.81
N LYS A 40 4.93 12.65 0.64
CA LYS A 40 6.13 11.89 0.30
C LYS A 40 6.52 12.24 -1.13
N SER A 41 7.63 12.96 -1.29
CA SER A 41 8.03 13.49 -2.60
C SER A 41 8.16 12.43 -3.66
N GLN A 42 8.72 11.26 -3.31
CA GLN A 42 8.87 10.12 -4.18
C GLN A 42 8.57 8.84 -3.42
N ASN A 43 7.72 8.01 -3.99
CA ASN A 43 7.47 6.66 -3.51
C ASN A 43 7.91 5.61 -4.54
N MET A 44 8.33 4.44 -4.07
CA MET A 44 8.60 3.28 -4.91
C MET A 44 7.76 2.12 -4.38
N ALA A 45 6.66 1.80 -5.06
CA ALA A 45 5.72 0.77 -4.62
C ALA A 45 4.96 0.17 -5.80
N LEU A 46 4.59 -1.10 -5.69
CA LEU A 46 3.67 -1.77 -6.63
C LEU A 46 2.20 -1.50 -6.27
N ASN A 47 1.93 -1.26 -4.98
CA ASN A 47 0.59 -0.93 -4.51
C ASN A 47 0.28 0.54 -4.80
N SER A 48 -0.76 0.78 -5.58
CA SER A 48 -1.22 2.12 -5.93
C SER A 48 -2.74 2.23 -5.81
N PHE A 49 -3.20 3.46 -5.89
CA PHE A 49 -4.59 3.84 -5.77
C PHE A 49 -4.91 4.88 -6.83
N VAL A 50 -6.15 4.94 -7.26
CA VAL A 50 -6.66 5.96 -8.18
C VAL A 50 -7.43 6.99 -7.39
N THR A 51 -7.05 8.26 -7.46
CA THR A 51 -7.78 9.37 -6.82
C THR A 51 -9.12 9.61 -7.50
N ARG A 52 -9.98 10.42 -6.87
CA ARG A 52 -11.28 10.78 -7.42
C ARG A 52 -11.19 11.44 -8.81
N ASP A 53 -10.09 12.14 -9.06
CA ASP A 53 -9.83 12.81 -10.35
C ASP A 53 -9.20 11.88 -11.40
N GLY A 54 -9.09 10.57 -11.12
CA GLY A 54 -8.54 9.59 -12.05
C GLY A 54 -7.01 9.60 -12.13
N LEU A 55 -6.32 10.09 -11.10
CA LEU A 55 -4.86 10.17 -11.02
C LEU A 55 -4.29 9.07 -10.14
N GLU A 56 -3.11 8.57 -10.43
CA GLU A 56 -2.48 7.46 -9.70
C GLU A 56 -1.53 7.95 -8.62
N MET A 57 -1.63 7.38 -7.39
CA MET A 57 -0.73 7.65 -6.28
C MET A 57 -0.38 6.40 -5.47
N GLY A 58 0.68 6.47 -4.67
CA GLY A 58 1.12 5.37 -3.80
C GLY A 58 0.16 5.09 -2.65
N ARG A 59 -0.08 3.81 -2.35
CA ARG A 59 -1.04 3.36 -1.32
C ARG A 59 -0.69 3.87 0.07
N ALA A 60 0.59 3.99 0.44
CA ALA A 60 0.99 4.47 1.76
C ALA A 60 0.45 5.88 2.07
N GLN A 61 0.49 6.80 1.10
CA GLN A 61 -0.01 8.15 1.28
C GLN A 61 -1.53 8.20 1.32
N VAL A 62 -2.22 7.25 0.67
CA VAL A 62 -3.68 7.06 0.81
C VAL A 62 -4.03 6.70 2.25
N VAL A 63 -3.33 5.73 2.83
CA VAL A 63 -3.51 5.32 4.24
C VAL A 63 -3.28 6.49 5.20
N GLN A 64 -2.24 7.27 4.97
CA GLN A 64 -1.91 8.45 5.78
C GLN A 64 -2.96 9.57 5.63
N ALA A 65 -3.49 9.79 4.42
CA ALA A 65 -4.58 10.73 4.17
C ALA A 65 -5.86 10.30 4.90
N GLN A 66 -6.22 9.01 4.80
CA GLN A 66 -7.36 8.44 5.53
C GLN A 66 -7.19 8.54 7.05
N ALA A 67 -5.98 8.34 7.58
CA ALA A 67 -5.68 8.56 9.00
C ALA A 67 -5.89 10.03 9.41
N ALA A 68 -5.55 10.98 8.53
CA ALA A 68 -5.80 12.40 8.72
C ALA A 68 -7.28 12.82 8.54
N GLY A 69 -8.15 11.89 8.09
CA GLY A 69 -9.53 12.21 7.72
C GLY A 69 -9.63 13.07 6.46
N MET A 70 -8.64 12.97 5.56
CA MET A 70 -8.51 13.75 4.34
C MET A 70 -8.72 12.86 3.12
N GLU A 71 -9.36 13.37 2.07
CA GLU A 71 -9.46 12.68 0.79
C GLU A 71 -8.07 12.53 0.16
N PRO A 72 -7.71 11.34 -0.35
CA PRO A 72 -6.43 11.16 -1.03
C PRO A 72 -6.28 12.06 -2.27
N ASP A 73 -5.16 12.77 -2.33
CA ASP A 73 -4.83 13.71 -3.39
C ASP A 73 -3.43 13.40 -3.94
N VAL A 74 -3.28 13.39 -5.25
CA VAL A 74 -2.01 13.04 -5.92
C VAL A 74 -0.85 13.95 -5.50
N ARG A 75 -1.13 15.20 -5.09
CA ARG A 75 -0.13 16.13 -4.56
C ARG A 75 0.58 15.61 -3.32
N MET A 76 -0.04 14.67 -2.58
CA MET A 76 0.58 14.01 -1.41
C MET A 76 1.71 13.06 -1.80
N ASN A 77 1.74 12.59 -3.06
CA ASN A 77 2.78 11.75 -3.62
C ASN A 77 3.06 12.11 -5.10
N PRO A 78 3.74 13.24 -5.37
CA PRO A 78 3.92 13.75 -6.72
C PRO A 78 4.74 12.84 -7.63
N ILE A 79 5.61 11.97 -7.07
CA ILE A 79 6.41 11.03 -7.86
C ILE A 79 6.18 9.61 -7.34
N LEU A 80 5.68 8.74 -8.21
CA LEU A 80 5.55 7.31 -7.95
C LEU A 80 6.37 6.51 -8.96
N LEU A 81 7.23 5.63 -8.45
CA LEU A 81 8.00 4.68 -9.24
C LEU A 81 7.40 3.29 -9.06
N LYS A 82 7.00 2.64 -10.15
CA LYS A 82 6.53 1.24 -10.13
C LYS A 82 7.58 0.35 -10.79
N PRO A 83 8.32 -0.46 -10.01
CA PRO A 83 9.27 -1.40 -10.57
C PRO A 83 8.61 -2.28 -11.64
N SER A 84 9.17 -2.33 -12.83
CA SER A 84 8.69 -3.16 -13.95
C SER A 84 9.68 -4.27 -14.32
N SER A 85 10.94 -4.14 -13.87
CA SER A 85 12.01 -5.11 -14.04
C SER A 85 13.08 -4.87 -12.96
N ASP A 86 14.10 -5.72 -12.89
CA ASP A 86 15.23 -5.56 -11.96
C ASP A 86 15.95 -4.21 -12.10
N THR A 87 15.89 -3.57 -13.24
CA THR A 87 16.65 -2.36 -13.56
C THR A 87 15.82 -1.19 -14.07
N GLY A 88 14.50 -1.34 -14.19
CA GLY A 88 13.60 -0.35 -14.75
C GLY A 88 12.35 -0.12 -13.92
N SER A 89 11.80 1.10 -14.02
CA SER A 89 10.55 1.47 -13.38
C SER A 89 9.68 2.30 -14.32
N GLN A 90 8.37 2.14 -14.20
CA GLN A 90 7.42 3.11 -14.73
C GLN A 90 7.44 4.34 -13.83
N VAL A 91 7.70 5.49 -14.43
CA VAL A 91 7.75 6.80 -13.74
C VAL A 91 6.40 7.49 -13.90
N ILE A 92 5.79 7.83 -12.77
CA ILE A 92 4.51 8.55 -12.69
C ILE A 92 4.79 9.87 -11.99
N VAL A 93 4.36 10.98 -12.59
CA VAL A 93 4.55 12.33 -12.06
C VAL A 93 3.18 13.00 -11.96
N ASN A 94 2.83 13.47 -10.78
CA ASN A 94 1.50 14.07 -10.49
C ASN A 94 0.33 13.19 -10.96
N GLY A 95 0.49 11.87 -10.80
CA GLY A 95 -0.53 10.88 -11.14
C GLY A 95 -0.58 10.44 -12.60
N GLU A 96 0.24 11.04 -13.48
CA GLU A 96 0.30 10.71 -14.90
C GLU A 96 1.57 9.93 -15.26
N VAL A 97 1.43 8.93 -16.12
CA VAL A 97 2.56 8.12 -16.59
C VAL A 97 3.44 8.96 -17.51
N ARG A 98 4.73 9.09 -17.17
CA ARG A 98 5.77 9.76 -18.00
C ARG A 98 6.53 8.78 -18.89
N GLY A 99 6.48 7.48 -18.59
CA GLY A 99 7.11 6.43 -19.37
C GLY A 99 7.88 5.41 -18.53
N GLN A 100 8.47 4.43 -19.22
CA GLN A 100 9.37 3.45 -18.63
C GLN A 100 10.80 3.97 -18.66
N MET A 101 11.54 3.86 -17.55
CA MET A 101 12.92 4.35 -17.48
C MET A 101 13.83 3.37 -16.75
N PRO A 102 15.03 3.10 -17.29
CA PRO A 102 16.08 2.45 -16.52
C PRO A 102 16.49 3.31 -15.31
N ALA A 103 16.86 2.67 -14.20
CA ALA A 103 17.25 3.35 -12.96
C ALA A 103 18.34 4.41 -13.19
N ALA A 104 19.36 4.11 -14.01
CA ALA A 104 20.44 5.06 -14.34
C ALA A 104 19.95 6.32 -15.09
N ALA A 105 18.93 6.20 -15.94
CA ALA A 105 18.33 7.34 -16.64
C ALA A 105 17.50 8.19 -15.67
N TYR A 106 16.71 7.54 -14.82
CA TYR A 106 15.94 8.20 -13.79
C TYR A 106 16.83 9.01 -12.83
N PHE A 107 17.94 8.41 -12.36
CA PHE A 107 18.89 9.11 -11.48
C PHE A 107 19.41 10.43 -12.09
N LYS A 108 19.68 10.47 -13.38
CA LYS A 108 20.12 11.70 -14.06
C LYS A 108 19.01 12.75 -14.16
N MET A 109 17.77 12.30 -14.25
CA MET A 109 16.61 13.17 -14.47
C MET A 109 15.95 13.65 -13.16
N LYS A 110 16.03 12.88 -12.05
CA LYS A 110 15.20 13.12 -10.87
C LYS A 110 15.27 14.54 -10.28
N ARG A 111 16.41 15.25 -10.41
CA ARG A 111 16.52 16.66 -9.97
C ARG A 111 15.63 17.61 -10.78
N SER A 112 15.35 17.30 -12.05
CA SER A 112 14.47 18.10 -12.88
C SER A 112 13.00 18.05 -12.40
N LEU A 113 12.66 17.09 -11.51
CA LEU A 113 11.34 16.94 -10.91
C LEU A 113 11.14 17.79 -9.62
N ILE A 114 12.19 18.49 -9.15
CA ILE A 114 12.09 19.38 -7.98
C ILE A 114 10.98 20.44 -8.13
N PRO A 115 10.80 21.10 -9.29
CA PRO A 115 9.69 22.03 -9.46
C PRO A 115 8.31 21.39 -9.28
N ASP A 116 8.09 20.16 -9.78
CA ASP A 116 6.85 19.41 -9.61
C ASP A 116 6.60 19.09 -8.13
N ILE A 117 7.64 18.62 -7.42
CA ILE A 117 7.59 18.34 -5.98
C ILE A 117 7.21 19.60 -5.19
N LEU A 118 7.88 20.72 -5.46
CA LEU A 118 7.64 21.97 -4.74
C LEU A 118 6.27 22.60 -5.08
N ALA A 119 5.81 22.46 -6.31
CA ALA A 119 4.47 22.90 -6.71
C ALA A 119 3.39 22.14 -5.94
N ALA A 120 3.50 20.80 -5.87
CA ALA A 120 2.59 19.94 -5.11
C ALA A 120 2.62 20.28 -3.62
N TYR A 121 3.81 20.36 -3.02
CA TYR A 121 3.98 20.72 -1.61
C TYR A 121 3.40 22.08 -1.26
N ASN A 122 3.74 23.11 -2.02
CA ASN A 122 3.29 24.48 -1.74
C ASN A 122 1.77 24.63 -1.90
N SER A 123 1.18 23.96 -2.89
CA SER A 123 -0.28 23.94 -3.07
C SER A 123 -0.99 23.28 -1.88
N LEU A 124 -0.50 22.14 -1.38
CA LEU A 124 -1.03 21.51 -0.15
C LEU A 124 -0.86 22.43 1.07
N ALA A 125 0.29 23.10 1.19
CA ALA A 125 0.62 23.97 2.31
C ALA A 125 -0.30 25.21 2.42
N GLU A 126 -1.02 25.56 1.37
CA GLU A 126 -2.02 26.63 1.38
C GLU A 126 -3.38 26.16 1.95
N GLU A 127 -3.64 24.85 1.93
CA GLU A 127 -4.94 24.27 2.28
C GLU A 127 -4.98 23.68 3.70
N VAL A 128 -3.83 23.33 4.28
CA VAL A 128 -3.75 22.64 5.57
C VAL A 128 -2.96 23.45 6.61
N ASP A 129 -3.02 22.99 7.86
CA ASP A 129 -2.30 23.62 8.97
C ASP A 129 -0.94 22.93 9.21
N ILE A 130 -0.88 21.61 8.96
CA ILE A 130 0.32 20.78 9.17
C ILE A 130 0.52 19.82 7.99
N ILE A 131 1.77 19.70 7.53
CA ILE A 131 2.18 18.66 6.58
C ILE A 131 3.11 17.66 7.30
N VAL A 132 2.73 16.39 7.32
CA VAL A 132 3.57 15.29 7.80
C VAL A 132 4.32 14.67 6.63
N ILE A 133 5.65 14.81 6.63
CA ILE A 133 6.50 14.37 5.52
C ILE A 133 7.12 13.03 5.83
N GLU A 134 7.05 12.09 4.91
CA GLU A 134 7.73 10.79 4.98
C GLU A 134 8.99 10.78 4.13
N GLY A 135 10.14 10.43 4.72
CA GLY A 135 11.37 10.15 4.00
C GLY A 135 11.40 8.75 3.38
N ALA A 136 12.37 8.48 2.54
CA ALA A 136 12.53 7.19 1.86
C ALA A 136 13.89 6.55 2.18
N GLY A 137 13.94 5.26 2.53
CA GLY A 137 15.17 4.57 2.89
C GLY A 137 15.86 5.20 4.10
N SER A 138 17.13 5.57 3.95
CA SER A 138 17.95 6.22 4.97
C SER A 138 18.59 7.51 4.44
N PRO A 139 18.69 8.58 5.24
CA PRO A 139 19.45 9.78 4.87
C PRO A 139 20.99 9.55 4.88
N ALA A 140 21.42 8.41 5.39
CA ALA A 140 22.84 8.03 5.44
C ALA A 140 23.36 7.36 4.17
N GLU A 141 22.55 7.29 3.11
CA GLU A 141 22.98 6.83 1.77
C GLU A 141 23.89 7.89 1.11
N ILE A 142 25.13 8.02 1.64
CA ILE A 142 26.06 9.10 1.28
C ILE A 142 26.44 9.13 -0.21
N ASN A 143 26.39 7.99 -0.88
CA ASN A 143 26.62 7.85 -2.33
C ASN A 143 25.48 8.42 -3.18
N LEU A 144 24.29 8.64 -2.60
CA LEU A 144 23.10 9.16 -3.31
C LEU A 144 22.78 10.62 -2.93
N LYS A 145 23.59 11.24 -2.08
CA LYS A 145 23.33 12.50 -1.42
C LYS A 145 23.21 13.70 -2.36
N THR A 146 24.02 13.72 -3.42
CA THR A 146 24.07 14.84 -4.38
C THR A 146 22.72 15.09 -5.06
N ASP A 147 21.93 14.04 -5.26
CA ASP A 147 20.66 14.09 -5.95
C ASP A 147 19.50 13.69 -5.04
N ASP A 148 19.63 13.90 -3.72
CA ASP A 148 18.60 13.58 -2.77
C ASP A 148 17.39 14.54 -2.90
N ILE A 149 16.25 13.98 -3.24
CA ILE A 149 14.95 14.68 -3.31
C ILE A 149 13.93 14.11 -2.32
N VAL A 150 14.36 13.19 -1.42
CA VAL A 150 13.44 12.41 -0.58
C VAL A 150 13.72 12.50 0.93
N ASN A 151 14.96 12.77 1.33
CA ASN A 151 15.37 12.84 2.72
C ASN A 151 15.88 14.26 3.09
N MET A 152 17.18 14.42 3.38
CA MET A 152 17.73 15.72 3.77
C MET A 152 17.67 16.75 2.65
N GLY A 153 17.73 16.31 1.38
CA GLY A 153 17.52 17.20 0.23
C GLY A 153 16.14 17.84 0.26
N LEU A 154 15.07 17.04 0.45
CA LEU A 154 13.71 17.56 0.59
C LEU A 154 13.58 18.41 1.86
N ALA A 155 14.13 17.95 3.01
CA ALA A 155 14.06 18.68 4.26
C ALA A 155 14.65 20.09 4.15
N LYS A 156 15.74 20.26 3.36
CA LYS A 156 16.34 21.57 3.06
C LYS A 156 15.42 22.43 2.17
N LEU A 157 14.81 21.84 1.15
CA LEU A 157 13.95 22.55 0.19
C LEU A 157 12.71 23.15 0.83
N VAL A 158 12.11 22.44 1.81
CA VAL A 158 10.85 22.86 2.46
C VAL A 158 11.06 23.36 3.91
N ASP A 159 12.32 23.44 4.36
CA ASP A 159 12.74 23.84 5.70
C ASP A 159 12.12 22.98 6.82
N ALA A 160 12.05 21.66 6.60
CA ALA A 160 11.41 20.75 7.52
C ALA A 160 12.32 20.36 8.71
N PRO A 161 11.80 20.39 9.95
CA PRO A 161 12.40 19.72 11.09
C PRO A 161 12.23 18.20 10.94
N VAL A 162 13.22 17.43 11.40
CA VAL A 162 13.30 15.98 11.18
C VAL A 162 13.25 15.22 12.50
N LEU A 163 12.44 14.17 12.55
CA LEU A 163 12.47 13.10 13.53
C LEU A 163 13.14 11.88 12.91
N LEU A 164 14.22 11.39 13.50
CA LEU A 164 14.97 10.24 12.99
C LEU A 164 14.58 8.97 13.76
N ALA A 165 13.94 8.01 13.09
CA ALA A 165 13.47 6.76 13.67
C ALA A 165 14.43 5.59 13.39
N GLY A 166 14.75 4.82 14.43
CA GLY A 166 15.50 3.56 14.35
C GLY A 166 14.63 2.36 14.77
N ASP A 167 14.81 1.22 14.10
CA ASP A 167 14.15 -0.06 14.41
C ASP A 167 15.00 -0.84 15.43
N ILE A 168 14.47 -1.06 16.65
CA ILE A 168 15.18 -1.82 17.67
C ILE A 168 14.94 -3.34 17.57
N ASP A 169 13.86 -3.77 16.96
CA ASP A 169 13.46 -5.19 16.87
C ASP A 169 14.51 -6.02 16.09
N ARG A 170 15.20 -5.39 15.16
CA ARG A 170 16.28 -6.02 14.36
C ARG A 170 17.66 -5.98 15.03
N GLY A 171 17.80 -5.29 16.16
CA GLY A 171 19.06 -5.06 16.84
C GLY A 171 19.93 -3.97 16.23
N GLY A 172 20.93 -3.48 17.01
CA GLY A 172 21.89 -2.49 16.53
C GLY A 172 21.36 -1.06 16.42
N VAL A 173 20.18 -0.73 16.98
CA VAL A 173 19.54 0.58 16.84
C VAL A 173 20.42 1.76 17.27
N PHE A 174 21.21 1.62 18.34
CA PHE A 174 22.13 2.67 18.80
C PHE A 174 23.21 2.99 17.76
N ALA A 175 23.80 1.95 17.15
CA ALA A 175 24.79 2.11 16.10
C ALA A 175 24.16 2.73 14.83
N GLN A 176 22.95 2.32 14.48
CA GLN A 176 22.21 2.88 13.33
C GLN A 176 21.90 4.35 13.53
N LEU A 177 21.34 4.75 14.67
CA LEU A 177 21.01 6.15 14.98
C LEU A 177 22.27 7.01 15.04
N TYR A 178 23.27 6.59 15.82
CA TYR A 178 24.54 7.31 15.93
C TYR A 178 25.26 7.42 14.58
N GLY A 179 25.39 6.32 13.86
CA GLY A 179 26.03 6.28 12.54
C GLY A 179 25.33 7.15 11.52
N THR A 180 23.99 7.13 11.50
CA THR A 180 23.22 7.99 10.62
C THR A 180 23.49 9.46 10.90
N VAL A 181 23.40 9.89 12.18
CA VAL A 181 23.70 11.27 12.58
C VAL A 181 25.15 11.66 12.26
N ALA A 182 26.10 10.75 12.49
CA ALA A 182 27.52 11.01 12.26
C ALA A 182 27.87 11.20 10.76
N LEU A 183 27.15 10.53 9.86
CA LEU A 183 27.35 10.60 8.40
C LEU A 183 26.70 11.83 7.75
N LEU A 184 25.83 12.55 8.46
CA LEU A 184 25.19 13.75 7.95
C LEU A 184 26.11 14.97 8.05
N GLU A 185 25.91 15.91 7.12
CA GLU A 185 26.59 17.20 7.16
C GLU A 185 26.13 18.07 8.34
N PRO A 186 26.91 19.04 8.80
CA PRO A 186 26.55 19.86 9.95
C PRO A 186 25.20 20.58 9.82
N ASP A 187 24.88 21.11 8.64
CA ASP A 187 23.61 21.79 8.35
C ASP A 187 22.41 20.82 8.34
N GLU A 188 22.63 19.57 7.95
CA GLU A 188 21.62 18.49 8.00
C GLU A 188 21.35 18.04 9.43
N ARG A 189 22.39 17.89 10.25
CA ARG A 189 22.26 17.52 11.67
C ARG A 189 21.41 18.53 12.44
N THR A 190 21.53 19.82 12.15
CA THR A 190 20.73 20.85 12.82
C THR A 190 19.23 20.73 12.57
N ARG A 191 18.83 20.04 11.49
CA ARG A 191 17.42 19.77 11.18
C ARG A 191 16.85 18.65 12.01
N ILE A 192 17.67 17.71 12.51
CA ILE A 192 17.19 16.65 13.38
C ILE A 192 16.82 17.25 14.73
N LYS A 193 15.55 17.15 15.11
CA LYS A 193 15.02 17.68 16.37
C LYS A 193 14.86 16.62 17.44
N GLY A 194 14.89 15.34 17.04
CA GLY A 194 14.81 14.24 18.00
C GLY A 194 15.00 12.87 17.35
N LEU A 195 15.37 11.93 18.19
CA LEU A 195 15.54 10.52 17.86
C LEU A 195 14.34 9.74 18.37
N LEU A 196 13.89 8.76 17.59
CA LEU A 196 12.82 7.85 17.95
C LEU A 196 13.35 6.41 17.92
N ILE A 197 13.06 5.65 18.97
CA ILE A 197 13.27 4.20 18.97
C ILE A 197 11.93 3.53 18.73
N ASN A 198 11.81 2.80 17.64
CA ASN A 198 10.56 2.19 17.21
C ASN A 198 10.59 0.67 17.34
N LYS A 199 9.41 0.06 17.43
CA LYS A 199 9.17 -1.38 17.54
C LYS A 199 9.79 -2.02 18.79
N PHE A 200 9.79 -1.29 19.89
CA PHE A 200 10.35 -1.77 21.14
C PHE A 200 9.52 -2.89 21.76
N ARG A 201 10.21 -3.91 22.27
CA ARG A 201 9.61 -5.01 23.05
C ARG A 201 10.39 -5.16 24.35
N GLY A 202 9.73 -5.11 25.47
CA GLY A 202 10.33 -5.31 26.78
C GLY A 202 10.12 -4.16 27.75
N ASP A 203 10.98 -4.06 28.75
CA ASP A 203 10.94 -3.03 29.79
C ASP A 203 11.82 -1.83 29.37
N VAL A 204 11.21 -0.66 29.24
CA VAL A 204 11.88 0.57 28.85
C VAL A 204 12.89 1.04 29.88
N GLU A 205 12.73 0.67 31.16
CA GLU A 205 13.68 1.03 32.22
C GLU A 205 15.07 0.42 31.99
N ILE A 206 15.12 -0.78 31.42
CA ILE A 206 16.39 -1.43 31.02
C ILE A 206 17.08 -0.65 29.89
N LEU A 207 16.30 0.01 29.03
CA LEU A 207 16.83 0.77 27.90
C LEU A 207 17.34 2.18 28.30
N ARG A 208 16.80 2.78 29.39
CA ARG A 208 17.11 4.16 29.82
C ARG A 208 18.60 4.53 29.87
N PRO A 209 19.51 3.72 30.45
CA PRO A 209 20.93 4.08 30.44
C PRO A 209 21.51 4.20 29.03
N GLY A 210 21.03 3.34 28.09
CA GLY A 210 21.45 3.41 26.71
C GLY A 210 20.92 4.65 25.98
N LEU A 211 19.69 5.11 26.33
CA LEU A 211 19.12 6.34 25.77
C LEU A 211 19.98 7.55 26.18
N ALA A 212 20.32 7.68 27.47
CA ALA A 212 21.19 8.76 27.96
C ALA A 212 22.57 8.77 27.28
N MET A 213 23.16 7.57 27.04
CA MET A 213 24.43 7.47 26.31
C MET A 213 24.28 7.90 24.85
N LEU A 214 23.12 7.59 24.22
CA LEU A 214 22.86 8.00 22.84
C LEU A 214 22.70 9.52 22.73
N GLU A 215 21.96 10.13 23.65
CA GLU A 215 21.77 11.59 23.72
C GLU A 215 23.11 12.30 23.94
N GLU A 216 23.95 11.79 24.86
CA GLU A 216 25.31 12.33 25.10
C GLU A 216 26.16 12.28 23.82
N LYS A 217 26.10 11.15 23.07
CA LYS A 217 26.93 10.98 21.88
C LYS A 217 26.44 11.76 20.67
N THR A 218 25.13 11.89 20.51
CA THR A 218 24.51 12.55 19.34
C THR A 218 24.22 14.01 19.56
N GLN A 219 24.17 14.46 20.85
CA GLN A 219 23.70 15.79 21.26
C GLN A 219 22.26 16.09 20.78
N LEU A 220 21.44 15.02 20.66
CA LEU A 220 20.04 15.07 20.24
C LEU A 220 19.17 14.34 21.26
N PRO A 221 17.98 14.87 21.61
CA PRO A 221 17.09 14.22 22.56
C PRO A 221 16.44 12.97 21.95
N VAL A 222 16.19 11.95 22.77
CA VAL A 222 15.32 10.83 22.42
C VAL A 222 13.88 11.19 22.81
N LEU A 223 13.04 11.50 21.83
CA LEU A 223 11.67 11.97 22.06
C LEU A 223 10.67 10.85 22.34
N GLY A 224 11.06 9.61 22.12
CA GLY A 224 10.17 8.49 22.43
C GLY A 224 10.75 7.12 22.14
N VAL A 225 10.24 6.15 22.89
CA VAL A 225 10.44 4.71 22.67
C VAL A 225 9.07 4.10 22.39
N ILE A 226 8.78 3.94 21.10
CA ILE A 226 7.49 3.47 20.61
C ILE A 226 7.46 1.94 20.70
N PRO A 227 6.50 1.35 21.43
CA PRO A 227 6.38 -0.09 21.54
C PRO A 227 6.04 -0.72 20.18
N TYR A 228 6.23 -2.03 20.06
CA TYR A 228 5.75 -2.78 18.92
C TYR A 228 4.21 -2.82 18.97
N LEU A 229 3.57 -1.96 18.18
CA LEU A 229 2.13 -1.84 18.13
C LEU A 229 1.56 -2.94 17.23
N LYS A 230 0.59 -3.69 17.76
CA LYS A 230 -0.17 -4.70 17.01
C LYS A 230 -1.37 -4.02 16.37
N VAL A 231 -1.13 -3.30 15.29
CA VAL A 231 -2.17 -2.67 14.49
C VAL A 231 -2.27 -3.36 13.13
N ASP A 232 -3.46 -3.42 12.60
CA ASP A 232 -3.73 -4.00 11.29
C ASP A 232 -4.05 -2.89 10.29
N ILE A 233 -2.99 -2.26 9.82
CA ILE A 233 -3.01 -1.17 8.83
C ILE A 233 -2.38 -1.70 7.54
N GLU A 234 -2.86 -1.22 6.41
CA GLU A 234 -2.41 -1.63 5.09
C GLU A 234 -0.91 -1.44 4.91
N ASP A 235 -0.23 -2.50 4.45
CA ASP A 235 1.21 -2.47 4.17
C ASP A 235 1.48 -1.78 2.82
N GLU A 236 2.58 -1.04 2.77
CA GLU A 236 3.01 -0.34 1.56
C GLU A 236 3.59 -1.27 0.50
N ASP A 237 4.34 -2.30 0.92
CA ASP A 237 5.22 -3.07 0.05
C ASP A 237 4.78 -4.53 -0.09
N SER A 238 4.96 -5.10 -1.29
CA SER A 238 4.81 -6.52 -1.59
C SER A 238 5.83 -7.42 -0.86
N LEU A 239 6.82 -6.84 -0.18
CA LEU A 239 7.72 -7.53 0.77
C LEU A 239 7.12 -7.67 2.18
N SER A 240 5.86 -7.33 2.36
CA SER A 240 5.16 -7.42 3.63
C SER A 240 5.24 -8.82 4.24
N THR A 241 5.48 -8.88 5.55
CA THR A 241 5.40 -10.12 6.33
C THR A 241 3.99 -10.72 6.35
N ARG A 242 2.95 -9.95 5.99
CA ARG A 242 1.58 -10.42 5.79
C ARG A 242 1.52 -11.54 4.74
N LEU A 243 2.29 -11.40 3.65
CA LEU A 243 2.36 -12.42 2.59
C LEU A 243 3.08 -13.72 3.03
N GLU A 244 3.73 -13.70 4.18
CA GLU A 244 4.43 -14.83 4.80
C GLU A 244 3.70 -15.38 6.02
N ALA A 245 2.66 -14.68 6.48
CA ALA A 245 1.90 -15.04 7.68
C ALA A 245 1.29 -16.44 7.55
N GLY A 246 1.48 -17.24 8.56
CA GLY A 246 0.92 -18.57 8.66
C GLY A 246 -0.61 -18.54 8.65
N ARG A 247 -1.21 -19.60 8.15
CA ARG A 247 -2.66 -19.79 8.05
C ARG A 247 -3.35 -19.64 9.42
N ALA A 248 -4.26 -18.70 9.55
CA ALA A 248 -5.27 -18.77 10.59
C ALA A 248 -6.23 -19.91 10.26
N VAL A 249 -6.34 -20.91 11.16
CA VAL A 249 -7.27 -22.02 10.98
C VAL A 249 -8.68 -21.53 11.21
N LYS A 250 -9.42 -21.29 10.11
CA LYS A 250 -10.81 -20.88 10.10
C LYS A 250 -11.65 -21.89 9.31
N PRO A 251 -12.99 -21.88 9.44
CA PRO A 251 -13.87 -22.85 8.78
C PRO A 251 -13.76 -22.89 7.25
N LEU A 252 -13.51 -21.75 6.61
CA LEU A 252 -13.32 -21.61 5.17
C LEU A 252 -11.84 -21.28 4.87
N ASP A 253 -11.37 -21.71 3.70
CA ASP A 253 -9.99 -21.56 3.24
C ASP A 253 -9.95 -20.82 1.90
N ALA A 254 -9.40 -19.60 1.89
CA ALA A 254 -9.13 -18.83 0.70
C ALA A 254 -7.64 -18.86 0.37
N ALA A 255 -7.28 -19.40 -0.79
CA ALA A 255 -5.91 -19.42 -1.29
C ALA A 255 -5.70 -18.33 -2.34
N ILE A 256 -4.85 -17.35 -2.03
CA ILE A 256 -4.45 -16.29 -2.93
C ILE A 256 -3.08 -16.67 -3.53
N LEU A 257 -2.97 -16.63 -4.86
CA LEU A 257 -1.69 -16.91 -5.50
C LEU A 257 -0.72 -15.75 -5.26
N ARG A 258 0.40 -16.02 -4.59
CA ARG A 258 1.46 -15.02 -4.39
C ARG A 258 2.32 -14.95 -5.65
N LEU A 259 1.90 -14.13 -6.60
CA LEU A 259 2.63 -13.86 -7.84
C LEU A 259 3.94 -13.11 -7.55
N PRO A 260 5.00 -13.30 -8.36
CA PRO A 260 6.26 -12.55 -8.21
C PRO A 260 6.08 -11.02 -8.22
N HIS A 261 5.22 -10.52 -9.09
CA HIS A 261 4.93 -9.09 -9.24
C HIS A 261 3.54 -8.72 -8.69
N ILE A 262 3.06 -9.45 -7.65
CA ILE A 262 1.76 -9.16 -7.02
C ILE A 262 1.61 -7.68 -6.71
N SER A 263 0.47 -7.12 -7.06
CA SER A 263 0.13 -5.72 -6.77
C SER A 263 -1.26 -5.61 -6.13
N ASN A 264 -1.48 -4.56 -5.36
CA ASN A 264 -2.74 -4.26 -4.70
C ASN A 264 -3.28 -5.44 -3.84
N PHE A 265 -2.38 -6.20 -3.23
CA PHE A 265 -2.75 -7.33 -2.35
C PHE A 265 -3.58 -6.89 -1.14
N THR A 266 -3.58 -5.61 -0.81
CA THR A 266 -4.43 -5.00 0.21
C THR A 266 -5.93 -5.13 -0.08
N ASP A 267 -6.31 -5.40 -1.33
CA ASP A 267 -7.70 -5.72 -1.71
C ASP A 267 -8.29 -6.87 -0.89
N PHE A 268 -7.44 -7.77 -0.37
CA PHE A 268 -7.89 -8.98 0.33
C PHE A 268 -7.94 -8.84 1.86
N MET A 269 -7.57 -7.69 2.41
CA MET A 269 -7.66 -7.43 3.85
C MET A 269 -9.07 -7.63 4.41
N PRO A 270 -10.15 -7.21 3.71
CA PRO A 270 -11.50 -7.48 4.20
C PRO A 270 -11.82 -8.98 4.35
N LEU A 271 -11.24 -9.82 3.50
CA LEU A 271 -11.38 -11.29 3.62
C LEU A 271 -10.60 -11.84 4.83
N GLU A 272 -9.42 -11.29 5.12
CA GLU A 272 -8.59 -11.69 6.27
C GLU A 272 -9.28 -11.41 7.59
N GLN A 273 -10.03 -10.28 7.66
CA GLN A 273 -10.77 -9.86 8.85
C GLN A 273 -12.05 -10.69 9.09
N HIS A 274 -12.56 -11.36 8.07
CA HIS A 274 -13.78 -12.15 8.22
C HIS A 274 -13.55 -13.35 9.17
N PRO A 275 -14.39 -13.54 10.23
CA PRO A 275 -14.15 -14.55 11.26
C PRO A 275 -14.15 -15.99 10.75
N LEU A 276 -14.86 -16.27 9.66
CA LEU A 276 -14.98 -17.61 9.09
C LEU A 276 -13.96 -17.91 7.98
N LEU A 277 -13.31 -16.90 7.40
CA LEU A 277 -12.48 -17.07 6.22
C LEU A 277 -10.98 -16.97 6.56
N GLY A 278 -10.25 -18.08 6.48
CA GLY A 278 -8.80 -18.14 6.60
C GLY A 278 -8.16 -17.82 5.26
N VAL A 279 -7.43 -16.69 5.18
CA VAL A 279 -6.70 -16.30 3.98
C VAL A 279 -5.26 -16.77 4.08
N ARG A 280 -4.72 -17.27 2.98
CA ARG A 280 -3.30 -17.64 2.86
C ARG A 280 -2.76 -17.38 1.46
N TYR A 281 -1.51 -16.93 1.42
CA TYR A 281 -0.78 -16.67 0.18
C TYR A 281 0.05 -17.91 -0.18
N VAL A 282 -0.03 -18.36 -1.44
CA VAL A 282 0.56 -19.62 -1.89
C VAL A 282 1.41 -19.45 -3.13
N GLN A 283 2.55 -20.16 -3.18
CA GLN A 283 3.51 -20.09 -4.29
C GLN A 283 3.79 -21.46 -4.94
N SER A 284 3.12 -22.52 -4.50
CA SER A 284 3.33 -23.86 -5.05
C SER A 284 2.04 -24.69 -5.02
N PRO A 285 1.91 -25.69 -5.88
CA PRO A 285 0.77 -26.61 -5.86
C PRO A 285 0.58 -27.32 -4.50
N ARG A 286 1.67 -27.62 -3.80
CA ARG A 286 1.63 -28.24 -2.47
C ARG A 286 0.99 -27.29 -1.44
N GLN A 287 1.35 -26.02 -1.48
CA GLN A 287 0.75 -25.01 -0.62
C GLN A 287 -0.71 -24.75 -1.01
N LEU A 288 -1.05 -24.77 -2.30
CA LEU A 288 -2.43 -24.54 -2.77
C LEU A 288 -3.39 -25.58 -2.18
N GLY A 289 -3.10 -26.85 -2.26
CA GLY A 289 -3.95 -27.92 -1.69
C GLY A 289 -5.37 -27.90 -2.27
N THR A 290 -6.37 -27.96 -1.39
CA THR A 290 -7.81 -27.97 -1.75
C THR A 290 -8.56 -26.86 -1.02
N PRO A 291 -8.41 -25.59 -1.41
CA PRO A 291 -9.11 -24.47 -0.79
C PRO A 291 -10.60 -24.43 -1.16
N ASP A 292 -11.37 -23.64 -0.41
CA ASP A 292 -12.78 -23.38 -0.72
C ASP A 292 -12.93 -22.32 -1.84
N VAL A 293 -11.93 -21.46 -2.04
CA VAL A 293 -11.81 -20.51 -3.15
C VAL A 293 -10.34 -20.26 -3.50
N VAL A 294 -10.06 -20.14 -4.81
CA VAL A 294 -8.76 -19.71 -5.33
C VAL A 294 -8.88 -18.29 -5.87
N ILE A 295 -7.91 -17.42 -5.53
CA ILE A 295 -7.86 -16.04 -6.00
C ILE A 295 -6.55 -15.79 -6.76
N LEU A 296 -6.66 -15.35 -8.01
CA LEU A 296 -5.57 -14.82 -8.80
C LEU A 296 -5.57 -13.29 -8.62
N PRO A 297 -4.62 -12.71 -7.92
CA PRO A 297 -4.60 -11.28 -7.62
C PRO A 297 -4.16 -10.43 -8.81
N GLY A 298 -4.20 -9.11 -8.62
CA GLY A 298 -3.54 -8.16 -9.52
C GLY A 298 -2.03 -8.34 -9.55
N THR A 299 -1.45 -8.02 -10.69
CA THR A 299 0.00 -8.06 -10.90
C THR A 299 0.47 -6.91 -11.78
N LYS A 300 1.73 -6.52 -11.61
CA LYS A 300 2.37 -5.48 -12.45
C LYS A 300 2.92 -6.05 -13.75
N ASN A 301 3.13 -7.35 -13.86
CA ASN A 301 3.61 -8.00 -15.09
C ASN A 301 2.83 -9.31 -15.32
N THR A 302 1.73 -9.19 -16.04
CA THR A 302 0.79 -10.29 -16.29
C THR A 302 1.42 -11.42 -17.11
N ILE A 303 2.24 -11.09 -18.10
CA ILE A 303 2.89 -12.05 -19.00
C ILE A 303 3.91 -12.91 -18.25
N ASP A 304 4.84 -12.29 -17.53
CA ASP A 304 5.89 -13.02 -16.80
C ASP A 304 5.31 -13.85 -15.65
N ASP A 305 4.31 -13.31 -14.95
CA ASP A 305 3.65 -14.02 -13.86
C ASP A 305 2.82 -15.20 -14.36
N LEU A 306 2.21 -15.12 -15.56
CA LEU A 306 1.56 -16.27 -16.19
C LEU A 306 2.58 -17.36 -16.57
N LEU A 307 3.74 -16.98 -17.11
CA LEU A 307 4.82 -17.91 -17.40
C LEU A 307 5.35 -18.58 -16.12
N TRP A 308 5.49 -17.81 -15.04
CA TRP A 308 5.87 -18.34 -13.73
C TRP A 308 4.82 -19.33 -13.18
N LEU A 309 3.51 -19.05 -13.30
CA LEU A 309 2.44 -19.98 -12.92
C LEU A 309 2.57 -21.35 -13.62
N ARG A 310 2.96 -21.34 -14.90
CA ARG A 310 3.22 -22.57 -15.67
C ARG A 310 4.45 -23.31 -15.15
N GLN A 311 5.55 -22.60 -14.98
CA GLN A 311 6.83 -23.17 -14.56
C GLN A 311 6.74 -23.82 -13.17
N CYS A 312 6.04 -23.20 -12.23
CA CYS A 312 5.87 -23.75 -10.87
C CYS A 312 4.73 -24.78 -10.74
N GLY A 313 3.96 -25.03 -11.82
CA GLY A 313 2.87 -26.02 -11.88
C GLY A 313 1.56 -25.56 -11.25
N LEU A 314 1.44 -24.30 -10.84
CA LEU A 314 0.20 -23.75 -10.28
C LEU A 314 -0.91 -23.64 -11.31
N GLU A 315 -0.61 -23.36 -12.59
CA GLU A 315 -1.61 -23.36 -13.66
C GLU A 315 -2.39 -24.68 -13.68
N ALA A 316 -1.70 -25.83 -13.76
CA ALA A 316 -2.32 -27.15 -13.79
C ALA A 316 -3.16 -27.43 -12.53
N ALA A 317 -2.68 -26.98 -11.36
CA ALA A 317 -3.40 -27.15 -10.11
C ALA A 317 -4.67 -26.30 -10.06
N VAL A 318 -4.63 -25.05 -10.51
CA VAL A 318 -5.81 -24.17 -10.63
C VAL A 318 -6.84 -24.72 -11.61
N LEU A 319 -6.41 -25.16 -12.80
CA LEU A 319 -7.28 -25.79 -13.80
C LEU A 319 -7.99 -27.03 -13.24
N LYS A 320 -7.27 -27.87 -12.50
CA LYS A 320 -7.84 -29.06 -11.84
C LYS A 320 -8.91 -28.65 -10.80
N LEU A 321 -8.62 -27.69 -9.94
CA LEU A 321 -9.57 -27.21 -8.92
C LEU A 321 -10.81 -26.56 -9.58
N ALA A 322 -10.63 -25.75 -10.62
CA ALA A 322 -11.74 -25.17 -11.37
C ALA A 322 -12.65 -26.25 -11.98
N ALA A 323 -12.07 -27.28 -12.60
CA ALA A 323 -12.81 -28.42 -13.16
C ALA A 323 -13.55 -29.24 -12.08
N GLN A 324 -13.05 -29.25 -10.83
CA GLN A 324 -13.72 -29.87 -9.68
C GLN A 324 -14.81 -28.97 -9.08
N GLY A 325 -15.02 -27.76 -9.64
CA GLY A 325 -16.02 -26.82 -9.20
C GLY A 325 -15.57 -25.91 -8.06
N THR A 326 -14.28 -25.86 -7.68
CA THR A 326 -13.78 -24.86 -6.75
C THR A 326 -13.91 -23.48 -7.37
N PRO A 327 -14.52 -22.48 -6.69
CA PRO A 327 -14.60 -21.12 -7.18
C PRO A 327 -13.21 -20.52 -7.45
N VAL A 328 -13.05 -19.85 -8.59
CA VAL A 328 -11.84 -19.15 -8.98
C VAL A 328 -12.19 -17.69 -9.26
N LEU A 329 -11.52 -16.76 -8.60
CA LEU A 329 -11.69 -15.32 -8.79
C LEU A 329 -10.38 -14.72 -9.31
N GLY A 330 -10.44 -14.03 -10.43
CA GLY A 330 -9.34 -13.23 -10.97
C GLY A 330 -9.60 -11.74 -10.80
N VAL A 331 -8.60 -11.00 -10.31
CA VAL A 331 -8.65 -9.55 -10.16
C VAL A 331 -7.58 -8.94 -11.07
N CYS A 332 -7.94 -7.98 -11.92
CA CYS A 332 -7.05 -7.23 -12.79
C CYS A 332 -6.14 -8.16 -13.64
N GLY A 333 -4.82 -8.20 -13.41
CA GLY A 333 -3.93 -9.13 -14.10
C GLY A 333 -4.33 -10.60 -13.93
N GLY A 334 -4.82 -10.97 -12.74
CA GLY A 334 -5.37 -12.32 -12.51
C GLY A 334 -6.60 -12.61 -13.36
N TYR A 335 -7.47 -11.62 -13.59
CA TYR A 335 -8.60 -11.75 -14.52
C TYR A 335 -8.12 -11.94 -15.96
N GLN A 336 -7.13 -11.16 -16.41
CA GLN A 336 -6.54 -11.30 -17.74
C GLN A 336 -5.97 -12.71 -17.96
N MET A 337 -5.24 -13.26 -16.96
CA MET A 337 -4.69 -14.63 -17.03
C MET A 337 -5.76 -15.71 -17.20
N LEU A 338 -6.98 -15.52 -16.70
CA LEU A 338 -8.07 -16.48 -16.81
C LEU A 338 -8.65 -16.58 -18.24
N GLY A 339 -8.37 -15.62 -19.13
CA GLY A 339 -8.85 -15.57 -20.51
C GLY A 339 -8.23 -16.60 -21.44
N HIS A 340 -8.63 -16.56 -22.71
CA HIS A 340 -8.08 -17.41 -23.77
C HIS A 340 -6.72 -16.94 -24.24
N THR A 341 -6.58 -15.62 -24.50
CA THR A 341 -5.39 -15.04 -25.13
C THR A 341 -4.95 -13.78 -24.42
N LEU A 342 -3.63 -13.63 -24.27
CA LEU A 342 -2.96 -12.39 -23.88
C LEU A 342 -2.02 -11.99 -25.00
N ALA A 343 -2.30 -10.91 -25.70
CA ALA A 343 -1.49 -10.39 -26.79
C ALA A 343 -0.81 -9.08 -26.38
N ASP A 344 0.49 -9.03 -26.55
CA ASP A 344 1.34 -7.84 -26.32
C ASP A 344 2.09 -7.52 -27.61
N PRO A 345 1.38 -6.94 -28.62
CA PRO A 345 1.95 -6.76 -29.97
C PRO A 345 3.10 -5.74 -30.00
N ASP A 346 3.12 -4.80 -29.07
CA ASP A 346 4.10 -3.73 -29.02
C ASP A 346 5.14 -3.93 -27.90
N GLY A 347 5.01 -4.97 -27.08
CA GLY A 347 5.89 -5.27 -25.95
C GLY A 347 5.75 -4.31 -24.77
N GLU A 348 4.57 -3.73 -24.59
CA GLU A 348 4.28 -2.76 -23.51
C GLU A 348 4.29 -3.39 -22.12
N GLU A 349 3.86 -4.65 -22.02
CA GLU A 349 3.80 -5.40 -20.76
C GLU A 349 5.09 -6.19 -20.51
N SER A 350 5.57 -6.93 -21.51
CA SER A 350 6.69 -7.88 -21.39
C SER A 350 8.04 -7.34 -21.89
N GLY A 351 8.05 -6.15 -22.49
CA GLY A 351 9.25 -5.57 -23.12
C GLY A 351 9.58 -6.15 -24.51
N THR A 352 8.88 -7.18 -24.96
CA THR A 352 9.04 -7.79 -26.30
C THR A 352 7.70 -8.24 -26.86
N PRO A 353 7.39 -8.02 -28.15
CA PRO A 353 6.15 -8.48 -28.75
C PRO A 353 5.91 -9.97 -28.56
N CYS A 354 4.77 -10.34 -28.01
CA CYS A 354 4.41 -11.72 -27.79
C CYS A 354 2.89 -11.95 -27.77
N THR A 355 2.49 -13.20 -27.90
CA THR A 355 1.11 -13.65 -27.67
C THR A 355 1.14 -14.97 -26.92
N LEU A 356 0.44 -15.03 -25.79
CA LEU A 356 0.35 -16.22 -24.96
C LEU A 356 -1.09 -16.70 -24.86
N ARG A 357 -1.27 -18.01 -24.71
CA ARG A 357 -2.52 -18.57 -24.27
C ARG A 357 -2.70 -18.34 -22.77
N GLY A 358 -3.84 -17.85 -22.33
CA GLY A 358 -4.22 -17.80 -20.92
C GLY A 358 -4.63 -19.18 -20.38
N LEU A 359 -5.27 -19.19 -19.19
CA LEU A 359 -5.79 -20.41 -18.57
C LEU A 359 -7.06 -20.93 -19.29
N ALA A 360 -7.66 -20.14 -20.16
CA ALA A 360 -8.87 -20.45 -20.94
C ALA A 360 -10.07 -20.88 -20.07
N LEU A 361 -10.20 -20.30 -18.90
CA LEU A 361 -11.32 -20.51 -17.98
C LEU A 361 -12.45 -19.49 -18.17
N LEU A 362 -12.16 -18.36 -18.80
CA LEU A 362 -13.12 -17.33 -19.18
C LEU A 362 -13.07 -17.07 -20.69
N PRO A 363 -14.21 -16.80 -21.35
CA PRO A 363 -14.25 -16.48 -22.78
C PRO A 363 -13.85 -15.02 -23.04
N THR A 364 -12.61 -14.72 -22.79
CA THR A 364 -12.04 -13.37 -22.89
C THR A 364 -10.70 -13.39 -23.61
N ASP A 365 -10.43 -12.33 -24.38
CA ASP A 365 -9.15 -12.09 -25.05
C ASP A 365 -8.64 -10.69 -24.67
N THR A 366 -7.40 -10.60 -24.19
CA THR A 366 -6.79 -9.34 -23.76
C THR A 366 -5.69 -8.93 -24.73
N VAL A 367 -5.67 -7.65 -25.12
CA VAL A 367 -4.60 -7.01 -25.90
C VAL A 367 -4.03 -5.88 -25.07
N PHE A 368 -2.74 -5.98 -24.74
CA PHE A 368 -2.02 -4.91 -24.04
C PHE A 368 -1.71 -3.75 -24.98
N ASN A 369 -1.81 -2.55 -24.46
CA ASN A 369 -1.48 -1.30 -25.15
C ASN A 369 -0.96 -0.26 -24.13
N ALA A 370 -0.38 0.83 -24.61
CA ALA A 370 0.16 1.89 -23.77
C ALA A 370 -0.91 2.68 -22.99
N GLU A 371 -2.16 2.62 -23.44
CA GLU A 371 -3.28 3.36 -22.83
C GLU A 371 -3.72 2.67 -21.54
N LYS A 372 -3.62 3.37 -20.41
CA LYS A 372 -3.99 2.88 -19.10
C LYS A 372 -5.39 3.36 -18.72
N GLN A 373 -6.23 2.46 -18.23
CA GLN A 373 -7.52 2.81 -17.65
C GLN A 373 -7.32 3.15 -16.17
N LEU A 374 -7.78 4.34 -15.78
CA LEU A 374 -7.70 4.87 -14.42
C LEU A 374 -9.04 5.52 -14.08
N ARG A 375 -9.83 4.90 -13.20
CA ARG A 375 -11.08 5.50 -12.71
C ARG A 375 -11.52 4.91 -11.38
N GLN A 376 -12.11 5.73 -10.53
CA GLN A 376 -12.95 5.26 -9.44
C GLN A 376 -14.34 4.95 -9.97
N THR A 377 -14.98 3.92 -9.42
CA THR A 377 -16.32 3.54 -9.84
C THR A 377 -17.12 2.86 -8.73
N HIS A 378 -18.43 2.93 -8.88
CA HIS A 378 -19.38 2.13 -8.13
C HIS A 378 -19.99 1.10 -9.08
N ALA A 379 -20.28 -0.09 -8.56
CA ALA A 379 -20.90 -1.14 -9.34
C ALA A 379 -21.90 -1.93 -8.50
N THR A 380 -22.68 -2.76 -9.18
CA THR A 380 -23.56 -3.76 -8.54
C THR A 380 -23.25 -5.10 -9.16
N ALA A 381 -22.96 -6.10 -8.34
CA ALA A 381 -22.71 -7.47 -8.77
C ALA A 381 -23.90 -8.00 -9.60
N ALA A 382 -23.62 -8.63 -10.75
CA ALA A 382 -24.63 -9.04 -11.73
C ALA A 382 -25.56 -10.13 -11.18
N GLU A 383 -26.76 -10.21 -11.74
CA GLU A 383 -27.80 -11.19 -11.34
C GLU A 383 -27.36 -12.66 -11.52
N ALA A 384 -26.46 -12.91 -12.47
CA ALA A 384 -26.04 -14.27 -12.85
C ALA A 384 -25.02 -14.92 -11.91
N ILE A 385 -24.57 -14.23 -10.86
CA ILE A 385 -23.52 -14.72 -9.96
C ILE A 385 -24.05 -15.02 -8.56
N PRO A 386 -23.39 -15.92 -7.79
CA PRO A 386 -23.86 -16.33 -6.44
C PRO A 386 -23.97 -15.19 -5.42
N PHE A 387 -23.32 -14.07 -5.66
CA PHE A 387 -23.32 -12.89 -4.82
C PHE A 387 -24.02 -11.69 -5.47
N ALA A 388 -25.04 -11.96 -6.29
CA ALA A 388 -25.86 -10.97 -6.98
C ALA A 388 -26.33 -9.81 -6.10
N GLY A 389 -26.35 -8.60 -6.68
CA GLY A 389 -26.83 -7.40 -6.02
C GLY A 389 -25.90 -6.83 -4.95
N ALA A 390 -24.70 -7.39 -4.71
CA ALA A 390 -23.72 -6.78 -3.83
C ALA A 390 -23.31 -5.41 -4.39
N LYS A 391 -23.31 -4.40 -3.52
CA LYS A 391 -22.80 -3.06 -3.87
C LYS A 391 -21.28 -3.08 -3.78
N LEU A 392 -20.64 -2.60 -4.81
CA LEU A 392 -19.19 -2.55 -4.96
C LEU A 392 -18.77 -1.09 -5.08
N THR A 393 -17.71 -0.73 -4.40
CA THR A 393 -17.01 0.54 -4.60
C THR A 393 -15.55 0.18 -4.82
N GLY A 394 -14.93 0.75 -5.85
CA GLY A 394 -13.56 0.40 -6.17
C GLY A 394 -13.00 1.30 -7.25
N TYR A 395 -11.88 0.87 -7.79
CA TYR A 395 -11.20 1.57 -8.87
C TYR A 395 -10.63 0.57 -9.88
N GLU A 396 -10.53 1.00 -11.12
CA GLU A 396 -9.84 0.27 -12.18
C GLU A 396 -8.47 0.91 -12.41
N ILE A 397 -7.45 0.07 -12.49
CA ILE A 397 -6.08 0.46 -12.79
C ILE A 397 -5.40 -0.64 -13.59
N HIS A 398 -5.51 -0.59 -14.91
CA HIS A 398 -4.94 -1.63 -15.77
C HIS A 398 -4.53 -1.10 -17.13
N ALA A 399 -3.55 -1.77 -17.75
CA ALA A 399 -3.24 -1.67 -19.17
C ALA A 399 -3.94 -2.80 -19.93
N GLY A 400 -4.18 -2.57 -21.22
CA GLY A 400 -4.82 -3.55 -22.08
C GLY A 400 -6.35 -3.47 -22.11
N ARG A 401 -6.90 -3.94 -23.21
CA ARG A 401 -8.34 -4.04 -23.47
C ARG A 401 -8.76 -5.48 -23.58
N THR A 402 -9.78 -5.86 -22.82
CA THR A 402 -10.34 -7.22 -22.84
C THR A 402 -11.65 -7.26 -23.59
N THR A 403 -11.70 -8.10 -24.61
CA THR A 403 -12.95 -8.46 -25.30
C THR A 403 -13.63 -9.60 -24.55
N VAL A 404 -14.91 -9.46 -24.23
CA VAL A 404 -15.68 -10.38 -23.40
C VAL A 404 -16.80 -11.00 -24.23
N GLN A 405 -16.94 -12.34 -24.19
CA GLN A 405 -18.00 -13.10 -24.82
C GLN A 405 -18.90 -13.84 -23.80
N GLY A 406 -18.83 -13.44 -22.53
CA GLY A 406 -19.55 -14.07 -21.41
C GLY A 406 -20.49 -13.12 -20.68
N SER A 407 -21.10 -13.60 -19.60
CA SER A 407 -21.88 -12.76 -18.69
C SER A 407 -20.99 -11.84 -17.89
N PRO A 408 -21.41 -10.60 -17.59
CA PRO A 408 -20.61 -9.68 -16.79
C PRO A 408 -20.52 -10.12 -15.32
N PHE A 409 -19.44 -9.75 -14.66
CA PHE A 409 -19.29 -9.89 -13.22
C PHE A 409 -20.13 -8.85 -12.45
N CYS A 410 -20.13 -7.62 -12.93
CA CYS A 410 -20.92 -6.54 -12.36
C CYS A 410 -21.39 -5.53 -13.43
N ILE A 411 -22.27 -4.63 -13.00
CA ILE A 411 -22.72 -3.49 -13.81
C ILE A 411 -22.25 -2.24 -13.10
N LEU A 412 -21.50 -1.42 -13.80
CA LEU A 412 -20.98 -0.15 -13.31
C LEU A 412 -22.10 0.88 -13.14
N ALA A 413 -21.85 1.96 -12.40
CA ALA A 413 -22.86 2.99 -12.14
C ALA A 413 -23.38 3.70 -13.41
N ASP A 414 -22.57 3.72 -14.47
CA ASP A 414 -22.94 4.25 -15.79
C ASP A 414 -23.72 3.25 -16.67
N GLY A 415 -24.02 2.06 -16.16
CA GLY A 415 -24.70 0.97 -16.85
C GLY A 415 -23.79 0.07 -17.70
N THR A 416 -22.48 0.32 -17.73
CA THR A 416 -21.51 -0.47 -18.47
C THR A 416 -21.31 -1.84 -17.81
N PRO A 417 -21.43 -2.97 -18.56
CA PRO A 417 -21.05 -4.28 -18.04
C PRO A 417 -19.54 -4.38 -17.85
N GLU A 418 -19.10 -4.94 -16.73
CA GLU A 418 -17.70 -5.12 -16.38
C GLU A 418 -17.42 -6.54 -15.94
N GLY A 419 -16.20 -7.03 -16.29
CA GLY A 419 -15.72 -8.35 -15.94
C GLY A 419 -16.36 -9.48 -16.77
N CYS A 420 -16.08 -10.71 -16.35
CA CYS A 420 -16.62 -11.91 -17.02
C CYS A 420 -16.88 -13.02 -16.01
N VAL A 421 -17.91 -13.81 -16.28
CA VAL A 421 -18.26 -14.98 -15.49
C VAL A 421 -18.54 -16.18 -16.38
N GLN A 422 -18.00 -17.34 -16.01
CA GLN A 422 -18.31 -18.63 -16.61
C GLN A 422 -18.29 -19.72 -15.55
N ALA A 423 -19.42 -20.37 -15.32
CA ALA A 423 -19.58 -21.43 -14.32
C ALA A 423 -19.15 -20.97 -12.89
N ASN A 424 -18.09 -21.56 -12.36
CA ASN A 424 -17.50 -21.22 -11.04
C ASN A 424 -16.28 -20.29 -11.14
N VAL A 425 -16.07 -19.65 -12.30
CA VAL A 425 -14.94 -18.75 -12.52
C VAL A 425 -15.45 -17.33 -12.72
N PHE A 426 -14.82 -16.40 -12.01
CA PHE A 426 -15.21 -14.99 -11.94
C PHE A 426 -13.98 -14.12 -12.23
N GLY A 427 -14.14 -13.07 -13.00
CA GLY A 427 -13.07 -12.13 -13.30
C GLY A 427 -13.56 -10.71 -13.35
N THR A 428 -12.78 -9.76 -12.79
CA THR A 428 -13.08 -8.33 -12.75
C THR A 428 -11.81 -7.50 -12.76
N TYR A 429 -11.90 -6.28 -13.27
CA TYR A 429 -10.83 -5.27 -13.17
C TYR A 429 -10.89 -4.45 -11.89
N LEU A 430 -11.99 -4.55 -11.12
CA LEU A 430 -12.18 -3.74 -9.92
C LEU A 430 -11.23 -4.13 -8.81
N HIS A 431 -10.42 -3.17 -8.34
CA HIS A 431 -9.71 -3.20 -7.08
C HIS A 431 -10.57 -2.60 -5.97
N GLY A 432 -10.33 -2.96 -4.70
CA GLY A 432 -11.14 -2.52 -3.56
C GLY A 432 -12.55 -3.14 -3.52
N LEU A 433 -12.82 -4.16 -4.32
CA LEU A 433 -14.15 -4.78 -4.48
C LEU A 433 -14.72 -5.35 -3.18
N PHE A 434 -13.89 -5.61 -2.17
CA PHE A 434 -14.31 -6.13 -0.86
C PHE A 434 -14.49 -5.04 0.20
N ASP A 435 -14.12 -3.79 -0.07
CA ASP A 435 -14.07 -2.70 0.93
C ASP A 435 -15.46 -2.34 1.50
N THR A 436 -16.54 -2.49 0.72
CA THR A 436 -17.91 -2.27 1.21
C THR A 436 -18.37 -3.34 2.20
N GLY A 437 -17.70 -4.51 2.24
CA GLY A 437 -18.08 -5.66 3.02
C GLY A 437 -19.18 -6.53 2.40
N GLU A 438 -20.07 -5.98 1.56
CA GLU A 438 -21.20 -6.75 1.01
C GLU A 438 -20.76 -7.94 0.16
N LEU A 439 -19.72 -7.78 -0.66
CA LEU A 439 -19.19 -8.88 -1.46
C LEU A 439 -18.53 -9.94 -0.56
N THR A 440 -17.79 -9.52 0.46
CA THR A 440 -17.17 -10.41 1.46
C THR A 440 -18.22 -11.29 2.13
N GLU A 441 -19.32 -10.69 2.59
CA GLU A 441 -20.45 -11.40 3.22
C GLU A 441 -21.09 -12.41 2.28
N LYS A 442 -21.45 -11.97 1.07
CA LYS A 442 -22.13 -12.83 0.09
C LYS A 442 -21.23 -13.96 -0.40
N LEU A 443 -19.95 -13.68 -0.64
CA LEU A 443 -18.96 -14.70 -1.01
C LEU A 443 -18.81 -15.73 0.13
N THR A 444 -18.67 -15.27 1.36
CA THR A 444 -18.56 -16.16 2.52
C THR A 444 -19.83 -17.00 2.72
N ALA A 445 -21.02 -16.40 2.60
CA ALA A 445 -22.29 -17.13 2.67
C ALA A 445 -22.39 -18.20 1.56
N PHE A 446 -21.98 -17.87 0.32
CA PHE A 446 -21.92 -18.83 -0.78
C PHE A 446 -20.99 -20.01 -0.49
N LEU A 447 -19.78 -19.74 0.03
CA LEU A 447 -18.80 -20.77 0.38
C LEU A 447 -19.30 -21.63 1.57
N CYS A 448 -19.91 -21.01 2.58
CA CYS A 448 -20.54 -21.71 3.70
C CYS A 448 -21.63 -22.67 3.22
N LYS A 449 -22.54 -22.19 2.37
CA LYS A 449 -23.59 -23.03 1.77
C LYS A 449 -23.02 -24.22 1.01
N LYS A 450 -21.98 -23.99 0.22
CA LYS A 450 -21.29 -25.03 -0.56
C LYS A 450 -20.64 -26.10 0.32
N LYS A 451 -20.11 -25.68 1.48
CA LYS A 451 -19.44 -26.56 2.46
C LYS A 451 -20.38 -27.15 3.51
N GLY A 452 -21.66 -26.75 3.51
CA GLY A 452 -22.65 -27.20 4.51
C GLY A 452 -22.41 -26.59 5.90
N ILE A 453 -21.84 -25.37 5.97
CA ILE A 453 -21.62 -24.63 7.22
C ILE A 453 -22.76 -23.64 7.39
N PHE A 454 -23.30 -23.57 8.60
CA PHE A 454 -24.35 -22.62 9.00
C PHE A 454 -23.76 -21.69 10.05
N PRO A 455 -23.26 -20.48 9.65
CA PRO A 455 -22.70 -19.54 10.60
C PRO A 455 -23.80 -18.98 11.52
N ALA A 456 -23.45 -18.69 12.78
CA ALA A 456 -24.27 -17.82 13.60
C ALA A 456 -24.15 -16.38 13.08
N ASP A 457 -25.24 -15.63 13.10
CA ASP A 457 -25.25 -14.22 12.74
C ASP A 457 -24.33 -13.43 13.67
N ALA A 458 -23.20 -12.99 13.18
CA ALA A 458 -22.31 -12.08 13.86
C ALA A 458 -22.23 -10.79 13.04
N PRO A 459 -22.57 -9.63 13.60
CA PRO A 459 -22.42 -8.38 12.90
C PRO A 459 -20.93 -8.12 12.64
N LEU A 460 -20.55 -7.86 11.38
CA LEU A 460 -19.22 -7.43 11.01
C LEU A 460 -19.15 -5.91 11.04
N LEU A 461 -18.03 -5.39 11.51
CA LEU A 461 -17.70 -3.98 11.33
C LEU A 461 -17.51 -3.71 9.83
N SER A 462 -17.97 -2.57 9.33
CA SER A 462 -17.57 -2.15 7.99
C SER A 462 -16.04 -1.95 7.97
N MET A 463 -15.41 -2.18 6.81
CA MET A 463 -13.96 -1.96 6.68
C MET A 463 -13.55 -0.54 7.02
N GLU A 464 -14.41 0.44 6.73
CA GLU A 464 -14.17 1.83 7.13
C GLU A 464 -14.12 1.98 8.65
N GLN A 465 -15.09 1.45 9.38
CA GLN A 465 -15.11 1.48 10.85
C GLN A 465 -13.91 0.74 11.46
N TYR A 466 -13.57 -0.42 10.90
CA TYR A 466 -12.41 -1.19 11.32
C TYR A 466 -11.11 -0.39 11.12
N ARG A 467 -10.92 0.21 9.94
CA ARG A 467 -9.77 1.04 9.60
C ARG A 467 -9.63 2.24 10.54
N GLN A 468 -10.74 2.94 10.84
CA GLN A 468 -10.74 4.05 11.79
C GLN A 468 -10.33 3.61 13.20
N GLN A 469 -10.78 2.46 13.67
CA GLN A 469 -10.35 1.90 14.96
C GLN A 469 -8.85 1.59 14.96
N GLN A 470 -8.30 1.05 13.87
CA GLN A 470 -6.88 0.76 13.78
C GLN A 470 -6.03 2.06 13.78
N PHE A 471 -6.51 3.13 13.13
CA PHE A 471 -5.85 4.43 13.20
C PHE A 471 -5.88 5.03 14.61
N ASP A 472 -6.98 4.89 15.32
CA ASP A 472 -7.07 5.37 16.71
C ASP A 472 -6.13 4.58 17.63
N LEU A 473 -6.09 3.25 17.52
CA LEU A 473 -5.15 2.41 18.27
C LEU A 473 -3.68 2.77 17.99
N LEU A 474 -3.35 3.04 16.72
CA LEU A 474 -2.01 3.48 16.32
C LEU A 474 -1.67 4.84 16.93
N ALA A 475 -2.58 5.81 16.82
CA ALA A 475 -2.40 7.16 17.34
C ALA A 475 -2.24 7.16 18.86
N ASP A 476 -3.09 6.43 19.58
CA ASP A 476 -3.03 6.30 21.05
C ASP A 476 -1.71 5.69 21.50
N GLY A 477 -1.26 4.61 20.82
CA GLY A 477 -0.01 3.96 21.16
C GLY A 477 1.23 4.84 20.93
N VAL A 478 1.24 5.61 19.83
CA VAL A 478 2.34 6.55 19.54
C VAL A 478 2.27 7.77 20.44
N ARG A 479 1.10 8.34 20.67
CA ARG A 479 0.88 9.50 21.56
C ARG A 479 1.34 9.22 22.99
N ALA A 480 1.09 8.02 23.50
CA ALA A 480 1.49 7.61 24.84
C ALA A 480 3.01 7.44 25.00
N ALA A 481 3.72 7.19 23.90
CA ALA A 481 5.15 6.86 23.90
C ALA A 481 6.05 8.01 23.41
N LEU A 482 5.47 9.08 22.85
CA LEU A 482 6.19 10.18 22.22
C LEU A 482 5.98 11.48 23.02
N ASP A 483 7.06 12.23 23.23
CA ASP A 483 6.98 13.60 23.75
C ASP A 483 6.35 14.53 22.70
N MET A 484 5.02 14.62 22.75
CA MET A 484 4.25 15.41 21.79
C MET A 484 4.51 16.90 21.94
N ASP A 485 4.84 17.40 23.14
CA ASP A 485 5.13 18.82 23.33
C ASP A 485 6.44 19.19 22.62
N ALA A 486 7.44 18.31 22.70
CA ALA A 486 8.69 18.47 21.95
C ALA A 486 8.46 18.36 20.42
N VAL A 487 7.55 17.52 19.96
CA VAL A 487 7.18 17.43 18.53
C VAL A 487 6.53 18.73 18.05
N TYR A 488 5.59 19.31 18.82
CA TYR A 488 4.98 20.60 18.48
C TYR A 488 6.02 21.73 18.50
N ALA A 489 6.86 21.77 19.53
CA ALA A 489 7.94 22.75 19.63
C ALA A 489 8.93 22.66 18.44
N ALA A 490 9.23 21.44 17.96
CA ALA A 490 10.08 21.25 16.78
C ALA A 490 9.48 21.90 15.52
N MET A 491 8.15 21.95 15.40
CA MET A 491 7.43 22.64 14.33
C MET A 491 7.25 24.15 14.57
N GLY A 492 7.71 24.68 15.72
CA GLY A 492 7.48 26.06 16.11
C GLY A 492 6.03 26.34 16.53
N MET A 493 5.32 25.33 17.02
CA MET A 493 3.92 25.40 17.42
C MET A 493 3.72 25.11 18.90
N ASP A 494 2.66 25.68 19.48
CA ASP A 494 2.12 25.25 20.76
C ASP A 494 0.98 24.25 20.53
N ARG A 495 0.87 23.23 21.38
CA ARG A 495 -0.19 22.24 21.31
C ARG A 495 -1.55 22.90 21.63
N LYS A 496 -2.54 22.77 20.74
CA LYS A 496 -3.92 23.17 21.01
C LYS A 496 -4.52 22.31 22.13
N GLY A 497 -5.09 22.93 23.15
CA GLY A 497 -5.86 22.23 24.18
C GLY A 497 -5.06 21.57 25.30
N GLY A 498 -3.77 21.85 25.46
CA GLY A 498 -2.98 21.44 26.61
C GLY A 498 -3.42 22.17 27.86
N ASN A 499 -4.39 21.65 28.62
CA ASN A 499 -4.49 22.00 30.03
C ASN A 499 -3.20 21.52 30.70
N ARG A 500 -2.38 22.46 31.15
CA ARG A 500 -1.28 22.16 32.09
C ARG A 500 -1.91 21.59 33.36
N VAL A 501 -1.78 20.27 33.55
CA VAL A 501 -2.06 19.62 34.82
C VAL A 501 -0.78 19.68 35.67
#